data_c12903e635c356e789641d16c1ef2c6f
#
_entry.id   c12903e635c356e789641d16c1ef2c6f
#
_cell.length_a   1.000
_cell.length_b   1.000
_cell.length_c   1.000
_cell.angle_alpha   90.00
_cell.angle_beta   90.00
_cell.angle_gamma   90.00
#
_symmetry.space_group_name_H-M   'P 1'
#
loop_
_entity.id
_entity.type
_entity.pdbx_description
1 polymer ?
#
loop_
_entity_poly.entity_id
_entity_poly.type
_entity_poly.pdbx_seq_one_letter_code
_entity_poly.pdbx_strand_id
1 'polypeptide(L)'
;MNFKKQISIFITASVLVGFISNLVRSDAISWIAEPIKVVKNVDDVLLILSDSQIREIDLETAKSLHQTGLLFVDARAEEYLPDGMIPGAIANDDVGILSEQIEFLVGYEKGFVVYCSEYDCGSSEELAYELQDLGFMNIFVFKGGWKSWTEAGLEIEKHE
;
A
#
# COMPACT_ATOMS: atom_id res chain seq x y z
N MET A 1 -28.75 33.74 -27.21
CA MET A 1 -28.44 32.32 -26.94
C MET A 1 -28.90 32.02 -25.53
N ASN A 2 -29.66 30.95 -25.30
CA ASN A 2 -30.26 30.65 -24.00
C ASN A 2 -29.18 30.29 -22.99
N PHE A 3 -29.19 30.86 -21.77
CA PHE A 3 -28.19 30.66 -20.71
C PHE A 3 -27.86 29.18 -20.44
N LYS A 4 -28.88 28.32 -20.46
CA LYS A 4 -28.72 26.86 -20.34
C LYS A 4 -27.88 26.25 -21.48
N LYS A 5 -28.05 26.74 -22.71
CA LYS A 5 -27.24 26.29 -23.86
C LYS A 5 -25.79 26.73 -23.75
N GLN A 6 -25.51 27.93 -23.22
CA GLN A 6 -24.16 28.40 -22.98
C GLN A 6 -23.43 27.51 -21.95
N ILE A 7 -24.08 27.24 -20.80
CA ILE A 7 -23.52 26.35 -19.76
C ILE A 7 -23.20 24.96 -20.35
N SER A 8 -24.17 24.38 -21.08
CA SER A 8 -23.95 23.05 -21.71
C SER A 8 -22.75 23.04 -22.65
N ILE A 9 -22.59 24.07 -23.49
CA ILE A 9 -21.48 24.19 -24.42
C ILE A 9 -20.14 24.29 -23.67
N PHE A 10 -20.06 25.11 -22.58
CA PHE A 10 -18.85 25.24 -21.79
C PHE A 10 -18.47 23.93 -21.10
N ILE A 11 -19.45 23.23 -20.50
CA ILE A 11 -19.16 21.93 -19.86
C ILE A 11 -18.66 20.92 -20.88
N THR A 12 -19.33 20.79 -22.04
CA THR A 12 -18.91 19.85 -23.08
C THR A 12 -17.52 20.18 -23.63
N ALA A 13 -17.25 21.47 -23.88
CA ALA A 13 -15.94 21.90 -24.35
C ALA A 13 -14.84 21.63 -23.32
N SER A 14 -15.08 21.88 -22.03
CA SER A 14 -14.10 21.61 -20.96
C SER A 14 -13.79 20.12 -20.82
N VAL A 15 -14.82 19.26 -20.90
CA VAL A 15 -14.63 17.80 -20.86
C VAL A 15 -13.83 17.30 -22.06
N LEU A 16 -14.15 17.81 -23.26
CA LEU A 16 -13.40 17.45 -24.47
C LEU A 16 -11.93 17.89 -24.42
N VAL A 17 -11.67 19.11 -23.95
CA VAL A 17 -10.30 19.61 -23.82
C VAL A 17 -9.55 18.78 -22.78
N GLY A 18 -10.13 18.44 -21.63
CA GLY A 18 -9.51 17.58 -20.62
C GLY A 18 -9.20 16.18 -21.16
N PHE A 19 -10.14 15.59 -21.92
CA PHE A 19 -9.94 14.28 -22.54
C PHE A 19 -8.79 14.30 -23.56
N ILE A 20 -8.80 15.27 -24.48
CA ILE A 20 -7.73 15.43 -25.50
C ILE A 20 -6.39 15.71 -24.82
N SER A 21 -6.36 16.56 -23.79
CA SER A 21 -5.14 16.85 -23.04
C SER A 21 -4.54 15.58 -22.43
N ASN A 22 -5.38 14.72 -21.83
CA ASN A 22 -4.91 13.44 -21.28
C ASN A 22 -4.39 12.46 -22.34
N LEU A 23 -4.96 12.47 -23.55
CA LEU A 23 -4.48 11.61 -24.66
C LEU A 23 -3.13 12.05 -25.24
N VAL A 24 -2.80 13.33 -25.16
CA VAL A 24 -1.58 13.90 -25.78
C VAL A 24 -0.40 13.91 -24.81
N ARG A 25 -0.65 13.79 -23.50
CA ARG A 25 0.41 13.76 -22.48
C ARG A 25 1.18 12.45 -22.53
N SER A 26 2.50 12.52 -22.37
CA SER A 26 3.38 11.34 -22.24
C SER A 26 3.19 10.63 -20.88
N ASP A 27 2.69 11.35 -19.88
CA ASP A 27 2.35 10.90 -18.53
C ASP A 27 0.82 10.90 -18.31
N ALA A 28 0.08 10.34 -19.27
CA ALA A 28 -1.38 10.32 -19.21
C ALA A 28 -1.90 9.60 -17.96
N ILE A 29 -2.90 10.22 -17.33
CA ILE A 29 -3.58 9.62 -16.16
C ILE A 29 -4.37 8.39 -16.63
N SER A 30 -4.11 7.24 -16.01
CA SER A 30 -4.87 6.01 -16.28
C SER A 30 -6.32 6.17 -15.83
N TRP A 31 -7.26 5.82 -16.71
CA TRP A 31 -8.71 5.88 -16.43
C TRP A 31 -9.19 4.70 -15.56
N ILE A 32 -8.37 3.68 -15.45
CA ILE A 32 -8.64 2.47 -14.67
C ILE A 32 -7.41 2.26 -13.78
N ALA A 33 -7.63 2.13 -12.48
CA ALA A 33 -6.56 1.75 -11.57
C ALA A 33 -5.97 0.40 -11.98
N GLU A 34 -4.66 0.33 -12.13
CA GLU A 34 -4.01 -0.95 -12.39
C GLU A 34 -4.11 -1.80 -11.11
N PRO A 35 -4.57 -3.06 -11.21
CA PRO A 35 -4.61 -3.93 -10.04
C PRO A 35 -3.19 -4.20 -9.54
N ILE A 36 -3.03 -4.27 -8.21
CA ILE A 36 -1.77 -4.62 -7.58
C ILE A 36 -1.33 -6.00 -8.06
N LYS A 37 -0.07 -6.15 -8.45
CA LYS A 37 0.49 -7.44 -8.90
C LYS A 37 0.63 -8.38 -7.71
N VAL A 38 0.04 -9.57 -7.80
CA VAL A 38 0.13 -10.62 -6.79
C VAL A 38 1.45 -11.39 -6.96
N VAL A 39 2.26 -11.42 -5.91
CA VAL A 39 3.49 -12.22 -5.84
C VAL A 39 3.24 -13.46 -4.98
N LYS A 40 3.52 -14.63 -5.51
CA LYS A 40 3.23 -15.91 -4.85
C LYS A 40 4.46 -16.68 -4.37
N ASN A 41 5.66 -16.19 -4.66
CA ASN A 41 6.91 -16.85 -4.25
C ASN A 41 7.93 -15.84 -3.74
N VAL A 42 8.71 -16.25 -2.73
CA VAL A 42 9.77 -15.42 -2.14
C VAL A 42 10.90 -15.15 -3.15
N ASP A 43 11.20 -16.12 -4.03
CA ASP A 43 12.22 -15.94 -5.06
C ASP A 43 11.84 -14.85 -6.08
N ASP A 44 10.55 -14.70 -6.39
CA ASP A 44 10.05 -13.65 -7.26
C ASP A 44 10.19 -12.26 -6.59
N VAL A 45 10.09 -12.19 -5.25
CA VAL A 45 10.30 -10.96 -4.49
C VAL A 45 11.73 -10.44 -4.63
N LEU A 46 12.72 -11.33 -4.57
CA LEU A 46 14.13 -10.95 -4.64
C LEU A 46 14.59 -10.51 -6.04
N LEU A 47 13.91 -10.98 -7.09
CA LEU A 47 14.23 -10.63 -8.49
C LEU A 47 13.64 -9.29 -8.95
N ILE A 48 12.62 -8.77 -8.22
CA ILE A 48 11.82 -7.62 -8.66
C ILE A 48 12.24 -6.31 -7.97
N LEU A 49 13.31 -6.29 -7.21
CA LEU A 49 13.80 -5.11 -6.44
C LEU A 49 14.23 -3.89 -7.29
N SER A 50 14.11 -3.97 -8.62
CA SER A 50 14.52 -2.87 -9.53
C SER A 50 13.39 -1.94 -9.99
N ASP A 51 12.14 -2.22 -9.62
CA ASP A 51 10.98 -1.43 -10.07
C ASP A 51 10.13 -1.03 -8.86
N SER A 52 9.94 0.28 -8.66
CA SER A 52 9.13 0.83 -7.56
C SER A 52 7.66 0.41 -7.70
N GLN A 53 7.26 -0.67 -7.04
CA GLN A 53 5.90 -1.21 -7.14
C GLN A 53 5.37 -1.69 -5.79
N ILE A 54 4.09 -1.39 -5.55
CA ILE A 54 3.29 -2.03 -4.50
C ILE A 54 2.87 -3.42 -5.00
N ARG A 55 3.04 -4.45 -4.17
CA ARG A 55 2.72 -5.85 -4.51
C ARG A 55 1.92 -6.51 -3.40
N GLU A 56 0.86 -7.21 -3.78
CA GLU A 56 0.08 -8.01 -2.85
C GLU A 56 0.78 -9.36 -2.59
N ILE A 57 0.78 -9.79 -1.33
CA ILE A 57 1.30 -11.10 -0.89
C ILE A 57 0.27 -11.86 -0.09
N ASP A 58 0.34 -13.18 -0.18
CA ASP A 58 -0.46 -14.11 0.62
C ASP A 58 0.18 -14.42 1.99
N LEU A 59 -0.52 -15.17 2.83
CA LEU A 59 -0.07 -15.55 4.17
C LEU A 59 1.25 -16.33 4.15
N GLU A 60 1.42 -17.27 3.22
CA GLU A 60 2.64 -18.10 3.17
C GLU A 60 3.85 -17.26 2.78
N THR A 61 3.68 -16.31 1.87
CA THR A 61 4.72 -15.35 1.51
C THR A 61 5.02 -14.41 2.68
N ALA A 62 3.99 -13.89 3.36
CA ALA A 62 4.16 -13.04 4.53
C ALA A 62 4.94 -13.75 5.67
N LYS A 63 4.60 -15.01 5.97
CA LYS A 63 5.34 -15.84 6.94
C LYS A 63 6.80 -15.99 6.57
N SER A 64 7.06 -16.31 5.31
CA SER A 64 8.43 -16.49 4.81
C SER A 64 9.24 -15.20 4.89
N LEU A 65 8.65 -14.05 4.52
CA LEU A 65 9.29 -12.75 4.63
C LEU A 65 9.55 -12.36 6.10
N HIS A 66 8.60 -12.64 7.01
CA HIS A 66 8.79 -12.42 8.44
C HIS A 66 9.98 -13.22 8.99
N GLN A 67 10.11 -14.50 8.59
CA GLN A 67 11.24 -15.34 8.98
C GLN A 67 12.59 -14.82 8.48
N THR A 68 12.63 -14.07 7.38
CA THR A 68 13.85 -13.39 6.92
C THR A 68 14.18 -12.11 7.68
N GLY A 69 13.33 -11.69 8.62
CA GLY A 69 13.48 -10.45 9.38
C GLY A 69 13.09 -9.19 8.60
N LEU A 70 12.25 -9.33 7.58
CA LEU A 70 11.70 -8.17 6.88
C LEU A 70 10.80 -7.38 7.82
N LEU A 71 10.88 -6.04 7.76
CA LEU A 71 10.06 -5.15 8.58
C LEU A 71 8.57 -5.32 8.22
N PHE A 72 7.72 -5.36 9.24
CA PHE A 72 6.28 -5.30 9.11
C PHE A 72 5.75 -3.97 9.68
N VAL A 73 4.74 -3.42 9.02
CA VAL A 73 4.11 -2.14 9.36
C VAL A 73 2.61 -2.40 9.53
N ASP A 74 2.10 -2.09 10.71
CA ASP A 74 0.68 -2.24 11.02
C ASP A 74 -0.08 -0.96 10.67
N ALA A 75 -1.00 -1.05 9.73
CA ALA A 75 -1.87 0.04 9.29
C ALA A 75 -3.22 0.08 10.02
N ARG A 76 -3.37 -0.69 11.11
CA ARG A 76 -4.55 -0.60 11.98
C ARG A 76 -4.46 0.66 12.84
N ALA A 77 -5.62 1.25 13.15
CA ALA A 77 -5.67 2.36 14.10
C ALA A 77 -5.17 1.94 15.49
N GLU A 78 -4.63 2.90 16.26
CA GLU A 78 -4.01 2.69 17.58
C GLU A 78 -4.91 1.89 18.52
N GLU A 79 -6.23 2.05 18.44
CA GLU A 79 -7.20 1.34 19.29
C GLU A 79 -7.18 -0.20 19.14
N TYR A 80 -6.64 -0.74 18.04
CA TYR A 80 -6.53 -2.20 17.77
C TYR A 80 -5.18 -2.79 18.19
N LEU A 81 -4.16 -1.97 18.43
CA LEU A 81 -2.82 -2.46 18.78
C LEU A 81 -2.75 -3.22 20.13
N PRO A 82 -3.59 -2.90 21.15
CA PRO A 82 -3.60 -3.68 22.39
C PRO A 82 -3.97 -5.16 22.22
N ASP A 83 -4.64 -5.53 21.12
CA ASP A 83 -4.92 -6.93 20.81
C ASP A 83 -3.65 -7.72 20.45
N GLY A 84 -2.58 -7.02 20.14
CA GLY A 84 -1.27 -7.52 19.73
C GLY A 84 -0.95 -7.15 18.27
N MET A 85 0.29 -7.38 17.88
CA MET A 85 0.83 -7.11 16.54
C MET A 85 1.60 -8.34 16.03
N ILE A 86 1.90 -8.36 14.74
CA ILE A 86 2.89 -9.30 14.19
C ILE A 86 4.24 -8.99 14.85
N PRO A 87 5.00 -9.98 15.36
CA PRO A 87 6.21 -9.71 16.11
C PRO A 87 7.22 -8.84 15.34
N GLY A 88 7.73 -7.82 16.00
CA GLY A 88 8.66 -6.85 15.42
C GLY A 88 8.03 -5.85 14.45
N ALA A 89 6.70 -5.81 14.34
CA ALA A 89 6.02 -4.79 13.55
C ALA A 89 6.07 -3.42 14.24
N ILE A 90 6.04 -2.36 13.45
CA ILE A 90 5.87 -0.98 13.91
C ILE A 90 4.52 -0.43 13.47
N ALA A 91 3.99 0.53 14.20
CA ALA A 91 2.75 1.24 13.88
C ALA A 91 2.84 2.69 14.34
N ASN A 92 2.22 3.59 13.61
CA ASN A 92 2.00 4.96 14.02
C ASN A 92 0.87 5.56 13.17
N ASP A 93 -0.08 6.26 13.79
CA ASP A 93 -1.17 6.92 13.08
C ASP A 93 -0.70 8.18 12.32
N ASP A 94 0.45 8.75 12.67
CA ASP A 94 1.10 9.82 11.93
C ASP A 94 2.06 9.22 10.89
N VAL A 95 1.67 9.30 9.61
CA VAL A 95 2.45 8.75 8.50
C VAL A 95 3.83 9.42 8.35
N GLY A 96 3.96 10.69 8.74
CA GLY A 96 5.25 11.39 8.75
C GLY A 96 6.22 10.74 9.75
N ILE A 97 5.78 10.52 10.98
CA ILE A 97 6.59 9.85 12.01
C ILE A 97 6.88 8.40 11.60
N LEU A 98 5.88 7.70 11.07
CA LEU A 98 6.03 6.33 10.61
C LEU A 98 7.06 6.21 9.48
N SER A 99 7.03 7.13 8.51
CA SER A 99 7.99 7.15 7.42
C SER A 99 9.43 7.38 7.89
N GLU A 100 9.66 8.27 8.86
CA GLU A 100 10.98 8.47 9.48
C GLU A 100 11.47 7.21 10.19
N GLN A 101 10.58 6.47 10.86
CA GLN A 101 10.92 5.20 11.51
C GLN A 101 11.29 4.13 10.48
N ILE A 102 10.52 4.00 9.38
CA ILE A 102 10.82 3.05 8.31
C ILE A 102 12.16 3.41 7.65
N GLU A 103 12.38 4.68 7.32
CA GLU A 103 13.65 5.15 6.75
C GLU A 103 14.84 4.79 7.64
N PHE A 104 14.72 5.02 8.94
CA PHE A 104 15.77 4.70 9.90
C PHE A 104 16.07 3.20 9.98
N LEU A 105 15.03 2.34 9.92
CA LEU A 105 15.16 0.89 10.07
C LEU A 105 15.63 0.19 8.79
N VAL A 106 15.10 0.59 7.65
CA VAL A 106 15.29 -0.15 6.39
C VAL A 106 15.74 0.72 5.21
N GLY A 107 15.62 2.05 5.31
CA GLY A 107 15.87 2.98 4.19
C GLY A 107 14.81 2.89 3.10
N TYR A 108 15.02 3.63 2.00
CA TYR A 108 14.03 3.74 0.91
C TYR A 108 14.02 2.56 -0.06
N GLU A 109 15.13 1.85 -0.18
CA GLU A 109 15.32 0.80 -1.20
C GLU A 109 14.95 -0.60 -0.71
N LYS A 110 15.07 -0.86 0.61
CA LYS A 110 14.70 -2.16 1.16
C LYS A 110 13.20 -2.30 1.23
N GLY A 111 12.74 -3.53 0.96
CA GLY A 111 11.33 -3.86 1.07
C GLY A 111 10.84 -3.94 2.51
N PHE A 112 9.53 -3.73 2.70
CA PHE A 112 8.81 -3.99 3.94
C PHE A 112 7.37 -4.39 3.64
N VAL A 113 6.69 -4.97 4.63
CA VAL A 113 5.31 -5.45 4.50
C VAL A 113 4.38 -4.51 5.25
N VAL A 114 3.32 -4.05 4.61
CA VAL A 114 2.21 -3.33 5.25
C VAL A 114 1.02 -4.27 5.39
N TYR A 115 0.38 -4.30 6.54
CA TYR A 115 -0.82 -5.10 6.78
C TYR A 115 -1.87 -4.32 7.57
N CYS A 116 -3.12 -4.77 7.51
CA CYS A 116 -4.25 -4.23 8.27
C CYS A 116 -5.01 -5.37 8.98
N SER A 117 -6.27 -5.16 9.33
CA SER A 117 -7.08 -6.12 10.07
C SER A 117 -7.39 -7.38 9.26
N GLU A 118 -7.93 -7.22 8.04
CA GLU A 118 -8.40 -8.32 7.19
C GLU A 118 -8.47 -7.92 5.71
N TYR A 119 -8.90 -8.84 4.84
CA TYR A 119 -8.85 -8.73 3.38
C TYR A 119 -9.58 -7.50 2.82
N ASP A 120 -10.72 -7.13 3.41
CA ASP A 120 -11.54 -6.02 2.95
C ASP A 120 -11.13 -4.65 3.55
N CYS A 121 -10.06 -4.63 4.36
CA CYS A 121 -9.52 -3.42 4.94
C CYS A 121 -8.66 -2.67 3.93
N GLY A 122 -9.07 -1.45 3.54
CA GLY A 122 -8.34 -0.61 2.59
C GLY A 122 -7.10 0.09 3.16
N SER A 123 -6.96 0.17 4.50
CA SER A 123 -5.91 0.99 5.14
C SER A 123 -4.49 0.56 4.80
N SER A 124 -4.22 -0.73 4.59
CA SER A 124 -2.88 -1.20 4.19
C SER A 124 -2.50 -0.79 2.77
N GLU A 125 -3.46 -0.74 1.86
CA GLU A 125 -3.24 -0.24 0.49
C GLU A 125 -3.06 1.28 0.50
N GLU A 126 -3.92 2.00 1.22
CA GLU A 126 -3.86 3.46 1.35
C GLU A 126 -2.50 3.89 1.92
N LEU A 127 -2.08 3.31 3.04
CA LEU A 127 -0.77 3.54 3.63
C LEU A 127 0.38 3.18 2.68
N ALA A 128 0.27 2.08 1.93
CA ALA A 128 1.30 1.69 0.97
C ALA A 128 1.46 2.72 -0.15
N TYR A 129 0.36 3.31 -0.66
CA TYR A 129 0.43 4.38 -1.65
C TYR A 129 1.03 5.66 -1.06
N GLU A 130 0.65 6.06 0.16
CA GLU A 130 1.23 7.23 0.82
C GLU A 130 2.74 7.08 1.03
N LEU A 131 3.20 5.90 1.48
CA LEU A 131 4.63 5.61 1.64
C LEU A 131 5.37 5.57 0.29
N GLN A 132 4.72 5.08 -0.78
CA GLN A 132 5.29 5.14 -2.12
C GLN A 132 5.47 6.59 -2.60
N ASP A 133 4.50 7.46 -2.35
CA ASP A 133 4.58 8.89 -2.68
C ASP A 133 5.69 9.60 -1.89
N LEU A 134 6.02 9.10 -0.69
CA LEU A 134 7.18 9.55 0.11
C LEU A 134 8.52 8.97 -0.38
N GLY A 135 8.53 8.10 -1.39
CA GLY A 135 9.74 7.62 -2.06
C GLY A 135 10.16 6.19 -1.71
N PHE A 136 9.41 5.46 -0.91
CA PHE A 136 9.70 4.05 -0.65
C PHE A 136 9.41 3.16 -1.87
N MET A 137 10.35 2.29 -2.23
CA MET A 137 10.32 1.61 -3.53
C MET A 137 9.70 0.21 -3.51
N ASN A 138 9.85 -0.53 -2.43
CA ASN A 138 9.49 -1.95 -2.39
C ASN A 138 8.50 -2.25 -1.27
N ILE A 139 7.22 -2.04 -1.54
CA ILE A 139 6.15 -2.19 -0.56
C ILE A 139 5.32 -3.43 -0.87
N PHE A 140 5.20 -4.33 0.12
CA PHE A 140 4.37 -5.52 0.03
C PHE A 140 3.12 -5.33 0.88
N VAL A 141 1.94 -5.58 0.32
CA VAL A 141 0.67 -5.49 1.04
C VAL A 141 0.19 -6.90 1.37
N PHE A 142 0.15 -7.21 2.65
CA PHE A 142 -0.41 -8.45 3.16
C PHE A 142 -1.91 -8.27 3.45
N LYS A 143 -2.77 -8.51 2.46
CA LYS A 143 -4.22 -8.31 2.57
C LYS A 143 -4.90 -9.23 3.57
N GLY A 144 -4.42 -10.46 3.75
CA GLY A 144 -4.93 -11.35 4.78
C GLY A 144 -4.82 -10.78 6.18
N GLY A 145 -3.82 -9.94 6.40
CA GLY A 145 -3.64 -9.10 7.57
C GLY A 145 -3.60 -9.84 8.89
N TRP A 146 -3.90 -9.11 9.94
CA TRP A 146 -3.95 -9.60 11.32
C TRP A 146 -4.83 -10.84 11.50
N LYS A 147 -6.00 -10.84 10.86
CA LYS A 147 -6.95 -11.96 10.96
C LYS A 147 -6.34 -13.26 10.43
N SER A 148 -5.82 -13.26 9.21
CA SER A 148 -5.20 -14.46 8.64
C SER A 148 -3.99 -14.93 9.43
N TRP A 149 -3.20 -13.99 9.98
CA TRP A 149 -2.04 -14.29 10.81
C TRP A 149 -2.46 -15.02 12.10
N THR A 150 -3.45 -14.50 12.80
CA THR A 150 -3.94 -15.05 14.08
C THR A 150 -4.75 -16.35 13.90
N GLU A 151 -5.57 -16.45 12.85
CA GLU A 151 -6.30 -17.69 12.51
C GLU A 151 -5.36 -18.84 12.16
N ALA A 152 -4.19 -18.53 11.61
CA ALA A 152 -3.13 -19.53 11.37
C ALA A 152 -2.37 -19.94 12.64
N GLY A 153 -2.68 -19.36 13.81
CA GLY A 153 -2.05 -19.66 15.09
C GLY A 153 -0.58 -19.21 15.18
N LEU A 154 -0.21 -18.18 14.39
CA LEU A 154 1.15 -17.65 14.39
C LEU A 154 1.41 -16.79 15.64
N GLU A 155 2.68 -16.63 15.99
CA GLU A 155 3.10 -15.83 17.14
C GLU A 155 2.66 -14.37 17.01
N ILE A 156 2.29 -13.79 18.14
CA ILE A 156 1.89 -12.38 18.24
C ILE A 156 2.69 -11.70 19.35
N GLU A 157 3.00 -10.44 19.17
CA GLU A 157 3.62 -9.57 20.16
C GLU A 157 2.55 -8.67 20.79
N LYS A 158 2.50 -8.63 22.14
CA LYS A 158 1.62 -7.72 22.85
C LYS A 158 2.42 -6.54 23.37
N HIS A 159 1.94 -5.35 23.08
CA HIS A 159 2.43 -4.14 23.73
C HIS A 159 1.70 -3.98 25.08
N GLU A 160 2.48 -3.97 26.16
CA GLU A 160 1.99 -3.60 27.51
C GLU A 160 1.86 -2.08 27.64
#